data_5d079b3679ff6d6a1fa40d60b891bae9
#
_entry.id   5d079b3679ff6d6a1fa40d60b891bae9
#
_cell.length_a   1.000
_cell.length_b   1.000
_cell.length_c   1.000
_cell.angle_alpha   90.00
_cell.angle_beta   90.00
_cell.angle_gamma   90.00
#
_symmetry.space_group_name_H-M   'P 1'
#
loop_
_entity.id
_entity.type
_entity.pdbx_description
1 polymer ?
#
loop_
_entity_poly.entity_id
_entity_poly.type
_entity_poly.pdbx_seq_one_letter_code
_entity_poly.pdbx_strand_id
1 'polypeptide(L)'
;MRSYNTVILLSACLLCALSLQAQKKNDSIPVSAFERICQDRNFSASNYCIYPDTIEHVMTVPPSGKQPFYISHYGRHGSRYLNNRKAYDIPYNMLCKADSMGELTPTGKRVLAEMQYIISESEGQWGELSELGKLQQQRIARRMMERFLEVFRGGAFVNAKSTTVKRCILSMGSALQEMMRINPQLKVTMDASRSTMHYMNFQDKLLRDSMMTHEASKAFKAFSSPRIRNPRLMNELFLHPDSVTKVIDEEWLNYYLLKTGLMQQNTHMANTTTLIDLFSYEEIHQFWQRENAWWYFMYGPSLLNGGHQPYTQRHLLRQLINDADSCLQLPHPGVQLRFGHETIVLPLTCLLGINGFDYQTADLEELESHGWWACLVFPMASNIQFVFYRTDQLDRDVIFKVLLNEEEATLPIPTDIAPYYHWRDFREYYLRKLDKYEEER
;
A
#
# COMPACT_ATOMS: atom_id res chain seq x y z
N MET A 1 -42.48 33.16 37.35
CA MET A 1 -41.58 32.01 37.54
C MET A 1 -41.86 30.79 36.63
N ARG A 2 -42.51 30.95 35.47
CA ARG A 2 -42.79 29.84 34.52
C ARG A 2 -42.02 29.92 33.16
N SER A 3 -41.21 30.94 32.94
CA SER A 3 -40.56 31.20 31.64
C SER A 3 -39.09 30.74 31.58
N TYR A 4 -38.41 30.52 32.71
CA TYR A 4 -36.98 30.11 32.74
C TYR A 4 -36.75 28.62 32.55
N ASN A 5 -37.70 27.78 32.97
CA ASN A 5 -37.54 26.31 32.87
C ASN A 5 -37.72 25.78 31.43
N THR A 6 -38.45 26.51 30.57
CA THR A 6 -38.69 26.09 29.18
C THR A 6 -37.45 26.34 28.27
N VAL A 7 -36.69 27.40 28.57
CA VAL A 7 -35.47 27.75 27.81
C VAL A 7 -34.32 26.76 28.14
N ILE A 8 -34.20 26.33 29.40
CA ILE A 8 -33.17 25.39 29.81
C ILE A 8 -33.44 23.97 29.24
N LEU A 9 -34.71 23.56 29.16
CA LEU A 9 -35.06 22.26 28.54
C LEU A 9 -34.83 22.25 27.02
N LEU A 10 -35.09 23.36 26.32
CA LEU A 10 -34.84 23.49 24.89
C LEU A 10 -33.33 23.51 24.57
N SER A 11 -32.52 24.18 25.40
CA SER A 11 -31.06 24.17 25.23
C SER A 11 -30.43 22.81 25.53
N ALA A 12 -30.91 22.04 26.51
CA ALA A 12 -30.47 20.70 26.80
C ALA A 12 -30.87 19.72 25.71
N CYS A 13 -32.07 19.82 25.13
CA CYS A 13 -32.48 19.00 23.98
C CYS A 13 -31.72 19.31 22.70
N LEU A 14 -31.33 20.59 22.46
CA LEU A 14 -30.52 20.98 21.31
C LEU A 14 -29.07 20.45 21.43
N LEU A 15 -28.49 20.48 22.62
CA LEU A 15 -27.15 19.92 22.88
C LEU A 15 -27.15 18.39 22.80
N CYS A 16 -28.21 17.70 23.26
CA CYS A 16 -28.37 16.26 23.04
C CYS A 16 -28.63 15.90 21.57
N ALA A 17 -29.34 16.72 20.80
CA ALA A 17 -29.56 16.51 19.39
C ALA A 17 -28.27 16.72 18.56
N LEU A 18 -27.43 17.68 18.93
CA LEU A 18 -26.13 17.92 18.30
C LEU A 18 -25.11 16.81 18.67
N SER A 19 -25.16 16.28 19.89
CA SER A 19 -24.32 15.13 20.26
C SER A 19 -24.77 13.82 19.60
N LEU A 20 -26.06 13.64 19.34
CA LEU A 20 -26.61 12.50 18.59
C LEU A 20 -26.37 12.62 17.07
N GLN A 21 -26.23 13.85 16.53
CA GLN A 21 -25.82 14.03 15.12
C GLN A 21 -24.32 13.87 14.90
N ALA A 22 -23.48 14.14 15.89
CA ALA A 22 -22.04 13.83 15.84
C ALA A 22 -21.75 12.32 15.95
N GLN A 23 -22.70 11.52 16.39
CA GLN A 23 -22.57 10.07 16.58
C GLN A 23 -23.21 9.23 15.46
N LYS A 24 -23.75 9.85 14.40
CA LYS A 24 -24.05 9.20 13.13
C LYS A 24 -22.79 9.14 12.25
N LYS A 25 -21.70 8.56 12.75
CA LYS A 25 -20.78 7.80 11.90
C LYS A 25 -21.59 6.63 11.35
N ASN A 26 -21.72 6.56 10.04
CA ASN A 26 -22.39 5.49 9.32
C ASN A 26 -22.14 4.13 9.98
N ASP A 27 -23.14 3.58 10.68
CA ASP A 27 -23.28 2.16 10.96
C ASP A 27 -23.67 1.42 9.66
N SER A 28 -22.98 1.71 8.56
CA SER A 28 -22.97 0.83 7.41
C SER A 28 -22.14 -0.38 7.83
N ILE A 29 -22.76 -1.56 7.88
CA ILE A 29 -22.07 -2.84 8.02
C ILE A 29 -20.82 -2.75 7.12
N PRO A 30 -19.61 -3.00 7.68
CA PRO A 30 -18.40 -2.91 6.87
C PRO A 30 -18.57 -3.82 5.66
N VAL A 31 -18.46 -3.28 4.45
CA VAL A 31 -18.55 -4.04 3.21
C VAL A 31 -17.43 -5.08 3.24
N SER A 32 -17.76 -6.37 3.16
CA SER A 32 -16.77 -7.45 3.18
C SER A 32 -15.84 -7.38 1.98
N ALA A 33 -14.65 -8.00 2.07
CA ALA A 33 -13.75 -8.09 0.93
C ALA A 33 -14.41 -8.83 -0.24
N PHE A 34 -15.23 -9.85 0.04
CA PHE A 34 -16.00 -10.57 -0.98
C PHE A 34 -16.97 -9.64 -1.72
N GLU A 35 -17.73 -8.82 -1.01
CA GLU A 35 -18.65 -7.86 -1.65
C GLU A 35 -17.92 -6.84 -2.52
N ARG A 36 -16.74 -6.35 -2.07
CA ARG A 36 -15.90 -5.47 -2.90
C ARG A 36 -15.39 -6.17 -4.15
N ILE A 37 -14.98 -7.42 -4.04
CA ILE A 37 -14.55 -8.25 -5.19
C ILE A 37 -15.71 -8.48 -6.17
N CYS A 38 -16.95 -8.68 -5.68
CA CYS A 38 -18.14 -8.79 -6.53
C CYS A 38 -18.43 -7.49 -7.29
N GLN A 39 -18.11 -6.33 -6.71
CA GLN A 39 -18.25 -5.02 -7.37
C GLN A 39 -17.10 -4.76 -8.36
N ASP A 40 -15.87 -5.08 -7.97
CA ASP A 40 -14.67 -4.95 -8.79
C ASP A 40 -13.67 -6.09 -8.49
N ARG A 41 -13.55 -7.04 -9.42
CA ARG A 41 -12.61 -8.18 -9.31
C ARG A 41 -11.16 -7.72 -9.13
N ASN A 42 -10.80 -6.55 -9.66
CA ASN A 42 -9.45 -6.01 -9.57
C ASN A 42 -9.04 -5.63 -8.14
N PHE A 43 -10.02 -5.46 -7.23
CA PHE A 43 -9.76 -5.28 -5.79
C PHE A 43 -8.96 -6.46 -5.19
N SER A 44 -9.10 -7.67 -5.76
CA SER A 44 -8.36 -8.85 -5.32
C SER A 44 -6.88 -8.86 -5.72
N ALA A 45 -6.42 -7.90 -6.52
CA ALA A 45 -5.07 -7.88 -7.06
C ALA A 45 -3.96 -7.62 -6.02
N SER A 46 -4.30 -7.43 -4.73
CA SER A 46 -3.34 -7.25 -3.64
C SER A 46 -2.37 -6.08 -3.94
N ASN A 47 -1.08 -6.36 -4.03
CA ASN A 47 -0.07 -5.35 -4.37
C ASN A 47 -0.11 -4.89 -5.85
N TYR A 48 -1.01 -5.40 -6.66
CA TYR A 48 -1.26 -4.94 -8.05
C TYR A 48 -2.54 -4.11 -8.18
N CYS A 49 -3.27 -3.83 -7.08
CA CYS A 49 -4.35 -2.85 -7.10
C CYS A 49 -3.84 -1.50 -7.62
N ILE A 50 -4.58 -0.87 -8.51
CA ILE A 50 -4.22 0.46 -9.02
C ILE A 50 -4.50 1.53 -7.95
N TYR A 51 -3.75 2.62 -8.00
CA TYR A 51 -4.01 3.78 -7.16
C TYR A 51 -5.29 4.49 -7.63
N PRO A 52 -6.18 4.93 -6.73
CA PRO A 52 -7.41 5.60 -7.13
C PRO A 52 -7.12 6.91 -7.88
N ASP A 53 -7.89 7.15 -8.94
CA ASP A 53 -7.73 8.36 -9.77
C ASP A 53 -8.22 9.62 -9.05
N THR A 54 -9.28 9.49 -8.25
CA THR A 54 -9.88 10.56 -7.45
C THR A 54 -9.76 10.24 -5.97
N ILE A 55 -9.49 11.26 -5.18
CA ILE A 55 -9.52 11.20 -3.71
C ILE A 55 -10.56 12.23 -3.26
N GLU A 56 -11.71 11.75 -2.82
CA GLU A 56 -12.88 12.60 -2.51
C GLU A 56 -12.84 13.19 -1.09
N HIS A 57 -11.92 12.71 -0.25
CA HIS A 57 -11.88 13.11 1.16
C HIS A 57 -11.50 14.58 1.34
N VAL A 58 -12.37 15.31 2.06
CA VAL A 58 -12.10 16.69 2.47
C VAL A 58 -11.22 16.68 3.71
N MET A 59 -10.05 17.32 3.62
CA MET A 59 -9.11 17.43 4.73
C MET A 59 -9.67 18.22 5.90
N THR A 60 -9.46 17.74 7.11
CA THR A 60 -9.76 18.49 8.34
C THR A 60 -8.96 19.79 8.36
N VAL A 61 -9.64 20.90 8.64
CA VAL A 61 -9.02 22.24 8.72
C VAL A 61 -8.04 22.27 9.90
N PRO A 62 -6.83 22.82 9.72
CA PRO A 62 -5.87 22.93 10.81
C PRO A 62 -6.36 23.86 11.93
N PRO A 63 -5.88 23.66 13.17
CA PRO A 63 -6.12 24.58 14.27
C PRO A 63 -5.80 26.02 13.88
N SER A 64 -6.53 26.98 14.48
CA SER A 64 -6.42 28.40 14.14
C SER A 64 -4.97 28.91 14.14
N GLY A 65 -4.59 29.59 13.05
CA GLY A 65 -3.25 30.15 12.85
C GLY A 65 -2.19 29.16 12.36
N LYS A 66 -2.42 27.85 12.42
CA LYS A 66 -1.48 26.85 11.90
C LYS A 66 -1.59 26.73 10.39
N GLN A 67 -0.45 26.77 9.69
CA GLN A 67 -0.37 26.58 8.23
C GLN A 67 0.63 25.47 7.89
N PRO A 68 0.41 24.73 6.80
CA PRO A 68 1.34 23.71 6.35
C PRO A 68 2.63 24.38 5.86
N PHE A 69 3.78 23.85 6.28
CA PHE A 69 5.08 24.44 5.91
C PHE A 69 6.14 23.40 5.49
N TYR A 70 5.92 22.12 5.81
CA TYR A 70 6.83 21.03 5.49
C TYR A 70 6.06 19.73 5.25
N ILE A 71 6.52 18.93 4.28
CA ILE A 71 6.01 17.59 4.02
C ILE A 71 7.18 16.60 3.98
N SER A 72 7.04 15.50 4.72
CA SER A 72 7.92 14.33 4.64
C SER A 72 7.12 13.16 4.04
N HIS A 73 7.60 12.63 2.92
CA HIS A 73 6.90 11.62 2.13
C HIS A 73 7.77 10.39 1.92
N TYR A 74 7.13 9.20 1.98
CA TYR A 74 7.65 7.96 1.43
C TYR A 74 6.58 7.29 0.57
N GLY A 75 6.89 7.05 -0.70
CA GLY A 75 5.96 6.45 -1.64
C GLY A 75 6.54 5.23 -2.37
N ARG A 76 5.65 4.39 -2.84
CA ARG A 76 5.90 3.28 -3.73
C ARG A 76 5.99 3.78 -5.17
N HIS A 77 6.78 3.10 -6.02
CA HIS A 77 6.72 3.29 -7.48
C HIS A 77 5.29 3.10 -8.03
N GLY A 78 4.99 3.70 -9.16
CA GLY A 78 3.71 3.56 -9.85
C GLY A 78 3.46 2.16 -10.45
N SER A 79 2.34 2.01 -11.13
CA SER A 79 1.96 0.80 -11.86
C SER A 79 3.08 0.28 -12.77
N ARG A 80 3.22 -1.04 -12.86
CA ARG A 80 4.30 -1.72 -13.58
C ARG A 80 3.90 -3.09 -14.09
N TYR A 81 4.70 -3.66 -14.98
CA TYR A 81 4.61 -5.06 -15.40
C TYR A 81 5.08 -6.02 -14.30
N LEU A 82 4.82 -7.33 -14.41
CA LEU A 82 5.37 -8.35 -13.51
C LEU A 82 6.90 -8.24 -13.46
N ASN A 83 7.48 -8.53 -12.28
CA ASN A 83 8.89 -8.24 -12.01
C ASN A 83 9.90 -8.95 -12.92
N ASN A 84 9.54 -10.12 -13.44
CA ASN A 84 10.45 -10.92 -14.23
C ASN A 84 9.68 -11.84 -15.20
N ARG A 85 10.35 -12.28 -16.25
CA ARG A 85 9.82 -13.19 -17.27
C ARG A 85 9.33 -14.51 -16.68
N LYS A 86 10.03 -15.05 -15.67
CA LYS A 86 9.66 -16.34 -15.05
C LYS A 86 8.23 -16.39 -14.56
N ALA A 87 7.67 -15.26 -14.07
CA ALA A 87 6.29 -15.19 -13.61
C ALA A 87 5.26 -15.44 -14.74
N TYR A 88 5.60 -15.05 -15.96
CA TYR A 88 4.80 -15.34 -17.15
C TYR A 88 5.08 -16.75 -17.71
N ASP A 89 6.36 -17.18 -17.70
CA ASP A 89 6.79 -18.45 -18.28
C ASP A 89 6.22 -19.66 -17.51
N ILE A 90 6.05 -19.56 -16.19
CA ILE A 90 5.55 -20.68 -15.36
C ILE A 90 4.21 -21.21 -15.89
N PRO A 91 3.10 -20.44 -15.93
CA PRO A 91 1.82 -20.94 -16.42
C PRO A 91 1.86 -21.25 -17.92
N TYR A 92 2.58 -20.47 -18.72
CA TYR A 92 2.73 -20.71 -20.16
C TYR A 92 3.38 -22.06 -20.46
N ASN A 93 4.51 -22.39 -19.81
CA ASN A 93 5.21 -23.64 -20.03
C ASN A 93 4.38 -24.86 -19.56
N MET A 94 3.60 -24.70 -18.50
CA MET A 94 2.67 -25.74 -18.04
C MET A 94 1.58 -26.02 -19.07
N LEU A 95 1.01 -24.97 -19.66
CA LEU A 95 0.02 -25.11 -20.74
C LEU A 95 0.65 -25.71 -22.02
N CYS A 96 1.84 -25.27 -22.42
CA CYS A 96 2.58 -25.87 -23.54
C CYS A 96 2.83 -27.37 -23.30
N LYS A 97 3.17 -27.75 -22.07
CA LYS A 97 3.38 -29.16 -21.72
C LYS A 97 2.10 -29.97 -21.90
N ALA A 98 0.97 -29.47 -21.41
CA ALA A 98 -0.32 -30.11 -21.59
C ALA A 98 -0.76 -30.16 -23.08
N ASP A 99 -0.48 -29.10 -23.86
CA ASP A 99 -0.75 -29.08 -25.30
C ASP A 99 0.05 -30.17 -26.05
N SER A 100 1.33 -30.33 -25.72
CA SER A 100 2.20 -31.38 -26.29
C SER A 100 1.72 -32.81 -25.98
N MET A 101 0.92 -32.98 -24.93
CA MET A 101 0.27 -34.24 -24.56
C MET A 101 -1.12 -34.42 -25.22
N GLY A 102 -1.62 -33.43 -25.93
CA GLY A 102 -2.96 -33.41 -26.51
C GLY A 102 -4.08 -33.23 -25.48
N GLU A 103 -3.76 -32.72 -24.28
CA GLU A 103 -4.67 -32.67 -23.13
C GLU A 103 -5.43 -31.35 -23.00
N LEU A 104 -5.20 -30.35 -23.86
CA LEU A 104 -5.92 -29.08 -23.79
C LEU A 104 -7.35 -29.17 -24.35
N THR A 105 -8.32 -28.69 -23.57
CA THR A 105 -9.66 -28.40 -24.05
C THR A 105 -9.65 -27.18 -25.01
N PRO A 106 -10.78 -26.84 -25.69
CA PRO A 106 -10.87 -25.58 -26.43
C PRO A 106 -10.58 -24.36 -25.54
N THR A 107 -11.05 -24.31 -24.28
CA THR A 107 -10.72 -23.27 -23.30
C THR A 107 -9.21 -23.26 -22.99
N GLY A 108 -8.60 -24.40 -22.74
CA GLY A 108 -7.17 -24.49 -22.50
C GLY A 108 -6.32 -23.94 -23.65
N LYS A 109 -6.69 -24.24 -24.91
CA LYS A 109 -6.03 -23.68 -26.11
C LYS A 109 -6.18 -22.17 -26.21
N ARG A 110 -7.38 -21.63 -25.90
CA ARG A 110 -7.60 -20.17 -25.85
C ARG A 110 -6.71 -19.52 -24.79
N VAL A 111 -6.63 -20.10 -23.60
CA VAL A 111 -5.79 -19.59 -22.50
C VAL A 111 -4.30 -19.64 -22.86
N LEU A 112 -3.84 -20.72 -23.52
CA LEU A 112 -2.46 -20.80 -24.02
C LEU A 112 -2.15 -19.68 -25.02
N ALA A 113 -3.05 -19.43 -25.98
CA ALA A 113 -2.91 -18.35 -26.96
C ALA A 113 -2.89 -16.96 -26.30
N GLU A 114 -3.76 -16.75 -25.30
CA GLU A 114 -3.83 -15.50 -24.54
C GLU A 114 -2.54 -15.27 -23.72
N MET A 115 -2.01 -16.30 -23.08
CA MET A 115 -0.71 -16.25 -22.38
C MET A 115 0.43 -15.92 -23.33
N GLN A 116 0.44 -16.48 -24.53
CA GLN A 116 1.44 -16.16 -25.56
C GLN A 116 1.35 -14.68 -25.98
N TYR A 117 0.13 -14.16 -26.17
CA TYR A 117 -0.11 -12.75 -26.45
C TYR A 117 0.43 -11.85 -25.33
N ILE A 118 0.07 -12.14 -24.07
CA ILE A 118 0.53 -11.37 -22.90
C ILE A 118 2.06 -11.36 -22.81
N ILE A 119 2.71 -12.49 -23.07
CA ILE A 119 4.18 -12.60 -23.07
C ILE A 119 4.78 -11.71 -24.15
N SER A 120 4.23 -11.76 -25.38
CA SER A 120 4.75 -10.97 -26.50
C SER A 120 4.62 -9.45 -26.25
N GLU A 121 3.49 -9.00 -25.71
CA GLU A 121 3.25 -7.59 -25.37
C GLU A 121 4.07 -7.11 -24.16
N SER A 122 4.50 -8.06 -23.29
CA SER A 122 5.32 -7.75 -22.13
C SER A 122 6.82 -7.86 -22.40
N GLU A 123 7.25 -8.23 -23.61
CA GLU A 123 8.66 -8.45 -23.93
C GLU A 123 9.48 -7.16 -23.71
N GLY A 124 10.56 -7.29 -22.93
CA GLY A 124 11.41 -6.17 -22.54
C GLY A 124 10.82 -5.22 -21.49
N GLN A 125 9.56 -5.45 -21.03
CA GLN A 125 8.87 -4.58 -20.06
C GLN A 125 8.89 -5.14 -18.62
N TRP A 126 9.52 -6.28 -18.36
CA TRP A 126 9.47 -6.92 -17.04
C TRP A 126 10.01 -6.04 -15.92
N GLY A 127 9.14 -5.74 -14.95
CA GLY A 127 9.43 -4.88 -13.81
C GLY A 127 9.54 -3.39 -14.15
N GLU A 128 9.32 -3.01 -15.41
CA GLU A 128 9.36 -1.62 -15.85
C GLU A 128 8.08 -0.87 -15.48
N LEU A 129 8.21 0.43 -15.24
CA LEU A 129 7.10 1.35 -14.96
C LEU A 129 6.21 1.47 -16.20
N SER A 130 4.90 1.28 -16.03
CA SER A 130 3.94 1.48 -17.12
C SER A 130 3.59 2.96 -17.30
N GLU A 131 2.92 3.31 -18.42
CA GLU A 131 2.42 4.67 -18.63
C GLU A 131 1.42 5.06 -17.54
N LEU A 132 0.56 4.13 -17.10
CA LEU A 132 -0.33 4.36 -15.96
C LEU A 132 0.47 4.73 -14.70
N GLY A 133 1.60 4.04 -14.46
CA GLY A 133 2.44 4.32 -13.29
C GLY A 133 3.05 5.73 -13.30
N LYS A 134 3.44 6.24 -14.46
CA LYS A 134 3.89 7.64 -14.62
C LYS A 134 2.76 8.62 -14.30
N LEU A 135 1.57 8.39 -14.87
CA LEU A 135 0.39 9.23 -14.64
C LEU A 135 -0.05 9.24 -13.16
N GLN A 136 0.00 8.11 -12.47
CA GLN A 136 -0.30 8.04 -11.04
C GLN A 136 0.63 8.97 -10.23
N GLN A 137 1.94 8.95 -10.48
CA GLN A 137 2.90 9.80 -9.78
C GLN A 137 2.69 11.29 -10.09
N GLN A 138 2.37 11.63 -11.33
CA GLN A 138 2.03 13.01 -11.73
C GLN A 138 0.76 13.49 -11.00
N ARG A 139 -0.30 12.66 -10.95
CA ARG A 139 -1.57 13.01 -10.28
C ARG A 139 -1.37 13.22 -8.78
N ILE A 140 -0.64 12.33 -8.09
CA ILE A 140 -0.31 12.47 -6.67
C ILE A 140 0.48 13.76 -6.42
N ALA A 141 1.51 14.04 -7.23
CA ALA A 141 2.30 15.26 -7.13
C ALA A 141 1.45 16.53 -7.30
N ARG A 142 0.55 16.53 -8.28
CA ARG A 142 -0.40 17.64 -8.52
C ARG A 142 -1.30 17.86 -7.32
N ARG A 143 -2.00 16.82 -6.82
CA ARG A 143 -2.89 16.93 -5.68
C ARG A 143 -2.16 17.37 -4.40
N MET A 144 -0.92 16.89 -4.18
CA MET A 144 -0.10 17.34 -3.06
C MET A 144 0.18 18.85 -3.14
N MET A 145 0.53 19.38 -4.32
CA MET A 145 0.76 20.81 -4.51
C MET A 145 -0.51 21.64 -4.37
N GLU A 146 -1.64 21.15 -4.88
CA GLU A 146 -2.95 21.84 -4.79
C GLU A 146 -3.48 21.90 -3.36
N ARG A 147 -3.27 20.82 -2.57
CA ARG A 147 -3.74 20.73 -1.18
C ARG A 147 -2.88 21.51 -0.19
N PHE A 148 -1.59 21.66 -0.48
CA PHE A 148 -0.61 22.27 0.44
C PHE A 148 0.16 23.38 -0.23
N LEU A 149 -0.56 24.32 -0.83
CA LEU A 149 0.02 25.43 -1.63
C LEU A 149 1.12 26.19 -0.90
N GLU A 150 0.98 26.35 0.43
CA GLU A 150 1.93 27.11 1.27
C GLU A 150 3.31 26.48 1.25
N VAL A 151 3.40 25.14 1.21
CA VAL A 151 4.66 24.39 1.21
C VAL A 151 5.44 24.62 -0.09
N PHE A 152 4.73 24.87 -1.22
CA PHE A 152 5.30 24.92 -2.56
C PHE A 152 5.40 26.36 -3.13
N ARG A 153 5.18 27.38 -2.32
CA ARG A 153 5.24 28.78 -2.80
C ARG A 153 6.64 29.22 -3.21
N GLY A 154 6.72 30.01 -4.27
CA GLY A 154 7.96 30.60 -4.77
C GLY A 154 9.05 29.55 -5.05
N GLY A 155 10.28 29.84 -4.65
CA GLY A 155 11.43 28.94 -4.81
C GLY A 155 11.55 27.90 -3.69
N ALA A 156 10.46 27.25 -3.30
CA ALA A 156 10.47 26.20 -2.27
C ALA A 156 11.42 25.06 -2.64
N PHE A 157 12.02 24.43 -1.62
CA PHE A 157 12.91 23.29 -1.83
C PHE A 157 12.12 21.99 -2.00
N VAL A 158 12.54 21.19 -2.99
CA VAL A 158 12.08 19.81 -3.22
C VAL A 158 13.30 18.90 -3.20
N ASN A 159 13.49 18.17 -2.12
CA ASN A 159 14.57 17.20 -2.01
C ASN A 159 13.98 15.81 -2.27
N ALA A 160 14.31 15.21 -3.42
CA ALA A 160 13.76 13.92 -3.82
C ALA A 160 14.85 12.83 -3.81
N LYS A 161 14.52 11.70 -3.20
CA LYS A 161 15.37 10.51 -3.16
C LYS A 161 14.63 9.30 -3.69
N SER A 162 15.34 8.42 -4.36
CA SER A 162 14.80 7.16 -4.87
C SER A 162 15.69 5.99 -4.51
N THR A 163 15.13 4.80 -4.43
CA THR A 163 15.95 3.59 -4.50
C THR A 163 16.64 3.51 -5.86
N THR A 164 17.70 2.69 -5.97
CA THR A 164 18.47 2.52 -7.23
C THR A 164 17.72 1.74 -8.31
N VAL A 165 16.47 1.36 -8.08
CA VAL A 165 15.64 0.59 -9.01
C VAL A 165 15.01 1.52 -10.05
N LYS A 166 15.16 1.21 -11.35
CA LYS A 166 14.72 2.07 -12.48
C LYS A 166 13.30 2.61 -12.33
N ARG A 167 12.31 1.75 -12.02
CA ARG A 167 10.91 2.18 -11.87
C ARG A 167 10.70 3.19 -10.74
N CYS A 168 11.50 3.12 -9.67
CA CYS A 168 11.43 4.11 -8.59
C CYS A 168 12.04 5.45 -9.01
N ILE A 169 13.16 5.43 -9.75
CA ILE A 169 13.78 6.63 -10.32
C ILE A 169 12.84 7.31 -11.32
N LEU A 170 12.20 6.53 -12.20
CA LEU A 170 11.24 7.06 -13.17
C LEU A 170 9.96 7.57 -12.48
N SER A 171 9.51 6.95 -11.40
CA SER A 171 8.40 7.45 -10.58
C SER A 171 8.74 8.80 -9.95
N MET A 172 9.94 8.93 -9.37
CA MET A 172 10.46 10.21 -8.87
C MET A 172 10.50 11.26 -9.97
N GLY A 173 11.07 10.92 -11.14
CA GLY A 173 11.15 11.83 -12.29
C GLY A 173 9.77 12.31 -12.77
N SER A 174 8.78 11.40 -12.83
CA SER A 174 7.41 11.74 -13.23
C SER A 174 6.72 12.70 -12.25
N ALA A 175 6.90 12.48 -10.95
CA ALA A 175 6.38 13.39 -9.92
C ALA A 175 7.03 14.78 -10.01
N LEU A 176 8.36 14.83 -10.12
CA LEU A 176 9.11 16.08 -10.22
C LEU A 176 8.81 16.85 -11.50
N GLN A 177 8.64 16.16 -12.63
CA GLN A 177 8.25 16.79 -13.90
C GLN A 177 6.93 17.54 -13.73
N GLU A 178 5.93 16.95 -13.07
CA GLU A 178 4.65 17.60 -12.84
C GLU A 178 4.77 18.77 -11.85
N MET A 179 5.52 18.60 -10.76
CA MET A 179 5.75 19.68 -9.80
C MET A 179 6.42 20.91 -10.46
N MET A 180 7.46 20.68 -11.28
CA MET A 180 8.15 21.76 -11.98
C MET A 180 7.29 22.39 -13.09
N ARG A 181 6.38 21.63 -13.71
CA ARG A 181 5.38 22.17 -14.65
C ARG A 181 4.42 23.14 -13.97
N ILE A 182 3.99 22.82 -12.73
CA ILE A 182 3.07 23.66 -11.93
C ILE A 182 3.80 24.89 -11.37
N ASN A 183 4.98 24.69 -10.79
CA ASN A 183 5.81 25.78 -10.26
C ASN A 183 7.26 25.67 -10.74
N PRO A 184 7.62 26.38 -11.82
CA PRO A 184 8.98 26.38 -12.39
C PRO A 184 10.06 27.00 -11.48
N GLN A 185 9.67 27.68 -10.40
CA GLN A 185 10.62 28.32 -9.46
C GLN A 185 11.15 27.35 -8.39
N LEU A 186 10.60 26.15 -8.29
CA LEU A 186 11.02 25.14 -7.29
C LEU A 186 12.52 24.84 -7.41
N LYS A 187 13.18 24.73 -6.27
CA LYS A 187 14.60 24.33 -6.15
C LYS A 187 14.66 22.83 -5.92
N VAL A 188 14.83 22.08 -7.00
CA VAL A 188 14.75 20.61 -6.99
C VAL A 188 16.16 20.02 -6.89
N THR A 189 16.32 19.06 -5.95
CA THR A 189 17.48 18.15 -5.89
C THR A 189 17.02 16.71 -6.02
N MET A 190 17.80 15.88 -6.70
CA MET A 190 17.50 14.45 -6.92
C MET A 190 18.69 13.60 -6.52
N ASP A 191 18.42 12.49 -5.83
CA ASP A 191 19.41 11.47 -5.51
C ASP A 191 18.85 10.05 -5.62
N ALA A 192 19.62 9.14 -6.19
CA ALA A 192 19.34 7.71 -6.24
C ALA A 192 20.63 6.91 -5.97
N SER A 193 21.45 7.40 -5.04
CA SER A 193 22.74 6.78 -4.73
C SER A 193 22.61 5.57 -3.81
N ARG A 194 23.62 4.70 -3.85
CA ARG A 194 23.69 3.55 -2.93
C ARG A 194 23.90 3.96 -1.47
N SER A 195 24.41 5.17 -1.23
CA SER A 195 24.69 5.69 0.12
C SER A 195 23.43 5.79 0.98
N THR A 196 22.25 6.00 0.38
CA THR A 196 20.97 6.13 1.09
C THR A 196 20.24 4.80 1.26
N MET A 197 20.70 3.71 0.62
CA MET A 197 19.99 2.42 0.63
C MET A 197 19.94 1.76 2.01
N HIS A 198 20.82 2.11 2.93
CA HIS A 198 20.81 1.60 4.30
C HIS A 198 19.54 1.95 5.10
N TYR A 199 18.77 2.96 4.66
CA TYR A 199 17.45 3.27 5.21
C TYR A 199 16.33 3.29 4.16
N MET A 200 16.63 3.70 2.91
CA MET A 200 15.62 3.79 1.84
C MET A 200 15.06 2.44 1.41
N ASN A 201 15.87 1.39 1.45
CA ASN A 201 15.50 0.03 1.04
C ASN A 201 16.28 -1.02 1.85
N PHE A 202 16.31 -0.82 3.16
CA PHE A 202 17.00 -1.77 4.03
C PHE A 202 16.23 -3.10 4.09
N GLN A 203 16.91 -4.18 3.70
CA GLN A 203 16.40 -5.54 3.74
C GLN A 203 17.11 -6.28 4.88
N ASP A 204 16.54 -6.21 6.10
CA ASP A 204 17.11 -6.93 7.26
C ASP A 204 16.98 -8.44 7.07
N LYS A 205 17.96 -8.98 6.33
CA LYS A 205 17.94 -10.41 5.96
C LYS A 205 18.04 -11.30 7.20
N LEU A 206 18.86 -10.92 8.19
CA LEU A 206 18.99 -11.68 9.42
C LEU A 206 17.68 -11.77 10.18
N LEU A 207 16.98 -10.62 10.33
CA LEU A 207 15.67 -10.60 10.96
C LEU A 207 14.69 -11.47 10.19
N ARG A 208 14.58 -11.33 8.88
CA ARG A 208 13.67 -12.13 8.05
C ARG A 208 13.96 -13.62 8.07
N ASP A 209 15.24 -14.00 7.98
CA ASP A 209 15.65 -15.41 7.99
C ASP A 209 15.35 -16.05 9.36
N SER A 210 15.54 -15.34 10.47
CA SER A 210 15.25 -15.83 11.83
C SER A 210 13.75 -16.10 12.08
N MET A 211 12.87 -15.46 11.32
CA MET A 211 11.42 -15.56 11.48
C MET A 211 10.78 -16.64 10.59
N MET A 212 11.49 -17.13 9.58
CA MET A 212 11.01 -18.16 8.66
C MET A 212 11.28 -19.55 9.22
N THR A 213 10.65 -19.87 10.37
CA THR A 213 10.75 -21.20 10.96
C THR A 213 9.98 -22.25 10.14
N HIS A 214 10.29 -23.52 10.38
CA HIS A 214 9.58 -24.63 9.74
C HIS A 214 8.10 -24.63 10.12
N GLU A 215 7.79 -24.38 11.39
CA GLU A 215 6.44 -24.34 11.93
C GLU A 215 5.62 -23.20 11.33
N ALA A 216 6.18 -21.99 11.26
CA ALA A 216 5.57 -20.83 10.63
C ALA A 216 5.26 -21.08 9.15
N SER A 217 6.22 -21.64 8.42
CA SER A 217 6.06 -21.98 7.00
C SER A 217 4.98 -23.08 6.82
N LYS A 218 4.93 -24.08 7.70
CA LYS A 218 3.92 -25.13 7.67
C LYS A 218 2.52 -24.59 7.95
N ALA A 219 2.37 -23.71 8.95
CA ALA A 219 1.10 -23.05 9.25
C ALA A 219 0.61 -22.21 8.07
N PHE A 220 1.47 -21.39 7.47
CA PHE A 220 1.12 -20.63 6.29
C PHE A 220 0.73 -21.52 5.10
N LYS A 221 1.45 -22.61 4.87
CA LYS A 221 1.14 -23.57 3.79
C LYS A 221 -0.23 -24.22 4.02
N ALA A 222 -0.56 -24.63 5.25
CA ALA A 222 -1.85 -25.19 5.58
C ALA A 222 -3.02 -24.23 5.28
N PHE A 223 -2.85 -22.94 5.58
CA PHE A 223 -3.81 -21.88 5.21
C PHE A 223 -3.89 -21.65 3.70
N SER A 224 -2.74 -21.59 3.03
CA SER A 224 -2.58 -21.16 1.63
C SER A 224 -3.04 -22.18 0.61
N SER A 225 -2.62 -23.48 0.75
CA SER A 225 -2.83 -24.50 -0.29
C SER A 225 -4.30 -24.73 -0.66
N PRO A 226 -5.26 -24.84 0.29
CA PRO A 226 -6.66 -25.00 -0.06
C PRO A 226 -7.24 -23.84 -0.90
N ARG A 227 -6.66 -22.63 -0.76
CA ARG A 227 -7.14 -21.38 -1.38
C ARG A 227 -6.64 -21.16 -2.81
N ILE A 228 -5.71 -21.98 -3.27
CA ILE A 228 -5.17 -21.90 -4.65
C ILE A 228 -5.39 -23.17 -5.47
N ARG A 229 -5.88 -24.25 -4.85
CA ARG A 229 -6.35 -25.42 -5.59
C ARG A 229 -7.69 -25.12 -6.24
N ASN A 230 -7.80 -25.48 -7.52
CA ASN A 230 -9.01 -25.21 -8.29
C ASN A 230 -9.34 -26.37 -9.25
N PRO A 231 -9.92 -27.48 -8.71
CA PRO A 231 -10.29 -28.61 -9.54
C PRO A 231 -11.29 -28.27 -10.65
N ARG A 232 -12.16 -27.27 -10.44
CA ARG A 232 -13.09 -26.80 -11.48
C ARG A 232 -12.32 -26.25 -12.68
N LEU A 233 -11.36 -25.35 -12.45
CA LEU A 233 -10.55 -24.79 -13.52
C LEU A 233 -9.71 -25.86 -14.22
N MET A 234 -9.18 -26.84 -13.49
CA MET A 234 -8.43 -27.96 -14.09
C MET A 234 -9.31 -28.77 -15.06
N ASN A 235 -10.58 -29.05 -14.71
CA ASN A 235 -11.55 -29.70 -15.59
C ASN A 235 -11.93 -28.81 -16.80
N GLU A 236 -11.91 -27.50 -16.66
CA GLU A 236 -12.19 -26.59 -17.76
C GLU A 236 -11.02 -26.49 -18.76
N LEU A 237 -9.78 -26.55 -18.27
CA LEU A 237 -8.57 -26.40 -19.10
C LEU A 237 -8.12 -27.72 -19.76
N PHE A 238 -8.36 -28.87 -19.12
CA PHE A 238 -7.76 -30.16 -19.53
C PHE A 238 -8.79 -31.25 -19.75
N LEU A 239 -8.53 -32.10 -20.74
CA LEU A 239 -9.38 -33.27 -21.08
C LEU A 239 -9.32 -34.33 -19.97
N HIS A 240 -8.13 -34.61 -19.44
CA HIS A 240 -7.87 -35.57 -18.37
C HIS A 240 -7.00 -34.94 -17.28
N PRO A 241 -7.59 -34.15 -16.35
CA PRO A 241 -6.85 -33.41 -15.30
C PRO A 241 -5.92 -34.30 -14.46
N ASP A 242 -6.37 -35.52 -14.09
CA ASP A 242 -5.57 -36.47 -13.30
C ASP A 242 -4.27 -36.91 -14.01
N SER A 243 -4.25 -36.91 -15.34
CA SER A 243 -3.05 -37.18 -16.13
C SER A 243 -2.12 -35.98 -16.15
N VAL A 244 -2.69 -34.80 -16.27
CA VAL A 244 -1.94 -33.52 -16.36
C VAL A 244 -1.28 -33.17 -15.01
N THR A 245 -1.98 -33.36 -13.89
CA THR A 245 -1.45 -33.05 -12.54
C THR A 245 -0.27 -33.94 -12.12
N LYS A 246 0.00 -35.05 -12.82
CA LYS A 246 1.21 -35.84 -12.63
C LYS A 246 2.49 -35.15 -13.16
N VAL A 247 2.35 -34.18 -14.05
CA VAL A 247 3.46 -33.54 -14.78
C VAL A 247 3.50 -32.02 -14.66
N ILE A 248 2.43 -31.40 -14.14
CA ILE A 248 2.37 -29.97 -13.83
C ILE A 248 1.92 -29.77 -12.38
N ASP A 249 2.26 -28.62 -11.81
CA ASP A 249 1.82 -28.21 -10.48
C ASP A 249 0.54 -27.38 -10.60
N GLU A 250 -0.58 -27.93 -10.13
CA GLU A 250 -1.90 -27.30 -10.15
C GLU A 250 -1.90 -25.96 -9.38
N GLU A 251 -1.30 -25.93 -8.17
CA GLU A 251 -1.30 -24.74 -7.31
C GLU A 251 -0.57 -23.59 -8.00
N TRP A 252 0.61 -23.86 -8.59
CA TRP A 252 1.37 -22.86 -9.33
C TRP A 252 0.70 -22.42 -10.63
N LEU A 253 0.03 -23.31 -11.35
CA LEU A 253 -0.71 -22.95 -12.56
C LEU A 253 -1.83 -21.98 -12.22
N ASN A 254 -2.72 -22.34 -11.27
CA ASN A 254 -3.85 -21.52 -10.86
C ASN A 254 -3.38 -20.17 -10.30
N TYR A 255 -2.38 -20.19 -9.43
CA TYR A 255 -1.80 -18.99 -8.84
C TYR A 255 -1.30 -17.99 -9.91
N TYR A 256 -0.49 -18.46 -10.84
CA TYR A 256 0.12 -17.56 -11.83
C TYR A 256 -0.85 -17.15 -12.93
N LEU A 257 -1.84 -17.97 -13.30
CA LEU A 257 -2.89 -17.55 -14.25
C LEU A 257 -3.71 -16.39 -13.67
N LEU A 258 -4.23 -16.55 -12.43
CA LEU A 258 -5.00 -15.48 -11.81
C LEU A 258 -4.17 -14.23 -11.55
N LYS A 259 -2.96 -14.39 -11.03
CA LYS A 259 -2.03 -13.28 -10.80
C LYS A 259 -1.71 -12.52 -12.10
N THR A 260 -1.48 -13.23 -13.20
CA THR A 260 -1.23 -12.62 -14.50
C THR A 260 -2.45 -11.85 -14.98
N GLY A 261 -3.66 -12.41 -14.86
CA GLY A 261 -4.91 -11.72 -15.21
C GLY A 261 -5.11 -10.43 -14.40
N LEU A 262 -5.02 -10.51 -13.08
CA LEU A 262 -5.20 -9.37 -12.17
C LEU A 262 -4.16 -8.26 -12.37
N MET A 263 -2.94 -8.61 -12.76
CA MET A 263 -1.88 -7.63 -13.01
C MET A 263 -2.14 -6.79 -14.26
N GLN A 264 -2.90 -7.26 -15.25
CA GLN A 264 -3.10 -6.56 -16.53
C GLN A 264 -3.74 -5.18 -16.36
N GLN A 265 -4.52 -4.95 -15.30
CA GLN A 265 -5.05 -3.61 -14.98
C GLN A 265 -3.97 -2.51 -14.92
N ASN A 266 -2.70 -2.89 -14.69
CA ASN A 266 -1.56 -1.98 -14.58
C ASN A 266 -0.89 -1.64 -15.92
N THR A 267 -1.33 -2.25 -17.03
CA THR A 267 -0.70 -2.18 -18.34
C THR A 267 -1.68 -1.71 -19.41
N HIS A 268 -1.21 -1.53 -20.63
CA HIS A 268 -2.05 -1.24 -21.79
C HIS A 268 -3.01 -2.40 -22.15
N MET A 269 -2.80 -3.58 -21.58
CA MET A 269 -3.63 -4.78 -21.82
C MET A 269 -4.84 -4.87 -20.88
N ALA A 270 -5.12 -3.87 -20.05
CA ALA A 270 -6.17 -3.89 -19.02
C ALA A 270 -7.55 -4.34 -19.53
N ASN A 271 -7.90 -4.00 -20.78
CA ASN A 271 -9.20 -4.29 -21.38
C ASN A 271 -9.11 -5.31 -22.55
N THR A 272 -7.98 -5.97 -22.74
CA THR A 272 -7.75 -6.88 -23.87
C THR A 272 -7.56 -8.32 -23.45
N THR A 273 -7.44 -8.60 -22.15
CA THR A 273 -7.23 -9.93 -21.60
C THR A 273 -8.43 -10.39 -20.79
N THR A 274 -8.69 -11.71 -20.80
CA THR A 274 -9.86 -12.35 -20.20
C THR A 274 -9.49 -13.43 -19.17
N LEU A 275 -8.21 -13.52 -18.77
CA LEU A 275 -7.76 -14.56 -17.83
C LEU A 275 -8.51 -14.55 -16.50
N ILE A 276 -8.91 -13.37 -16.02
CA ILE A 276 -9.64 -13.25 -14.76
C ILE A 276 -11.06 -13.88 -14.88
N ASP A 277 -11.64 -13.95 -16.08
CA ASP A 277 -12.96 -14.51 -16.32
C ASP A 277 -13.00 -16.03 -16.17
N LEU A 278 -11.83 -16.68 -16.11
CA LEU A 278 -11.70 -18.10 -15.83
C LEU A 278 -12.09 -18.46 -14.39
N PHE A 279 -12.12 -17.48 -13.48
CA PHE A 279 -12.28 -17.69 -12.06
C PHE A 279 -13.63 -17.17 -11.55
N SER A 280 -14.28 -17.94 -10.65
CA SER A 280 -15.45 -17.46 -9.95
C SER A 280 -15.08 -16.37 -8.91
N TYR A 281 -16.08 -15.65 -8.42
CA TYR A 281 -15.86 -14.65 -7.36
C TYR A 281 -15.34 -15.27 -6.07
N GLU A 282 -15.77 -16.48 -5.72
CA GLU A 282 -15.32 -17.24 -4.56
C GLU A 282 -13.84 -17.64 -4.71
N GLU A 283 -13.44 -18.12 -5.89
CA GLU A 283 -12.04 -18.48 -6.18
C GLU A 283 -11.12 -17.25 -6.14
N ILE A 284 -11.59 -16.12 -6.66
CA ILE A 284 -10.89 -14.85 -6.60
C ILE A 284 -10.77 -14.37 -5.14
N HIS A 285 -11.82 -14.51 -4.33
CA HIS A 285 -11.80 -14.15 -2.92
C HIS A 285 -10.84 -15.03 -2.12
N GLN A 286 -10.83 -16.35 -2.35
CA GLN A 286 -9.86 -17.26 -1.73
C GLN A 286 -8.41 -16.89 -2.07
N PHE A 287 -8.15 -16.54 -3.34
CA PHE A 287 -6.85 -16.03 -3.75
C PHE A 287 -6.49 -14.74 -3.02
N TRP A 288 -7.42 -13.80 -2.90
CA TRP A 288 -7.23 -12.56 -2.16
C TRP A 288 -6.90 -12.82 -0.70
N GLN A 289 -7.64 -13.72 -0.02
CA GLN A 289 -7.35 -14.11 1.37
C GLN A 289 -5.92 -14.66 1.51
N ARG A 290 -5.51 -15.51 0.58
CA ARG A 290 -4.15 -16.07 0.55
C ARG A 290 -3.10 -14.99 0.36
N GLU A 291 -3.28 -14.06 -0.58
CA GLU A 291 -2.34 -12.96 -0.82
C GLU A 291 -2.29 -12.01 0.38
N ASN A 292 -3.44 -11.68 0.97
CA ASN A 292 -3.52 -10.85 2.17
C ASN A 292 -2.73 -11.48 3.34
N ALA A 293 -2.96 -12.75 3.60
CA ALA A 293 -2.25 -13.51 4.63
C ALA A 293 -0.74 -13.62 4.33
N TRP A 294 -0.34 -13.75 3.06
CA TRP A 294 1.08 -13.78 2.70
C TRP A 294 1.78 -12.46 3.01
N TRP A 295 1.16 -11.34 2.70
CA TRP A 295 1.71 -10.02 3.02
C TRP A 295 1.77 -9.78 4.53
N TYR A 296 0.73 -10.22 5.27
CA TYR A 296 0.73 -10.17 6.73
C TYR A 296 1.87 -11.02 7.32
N PHE A 297 2.01 -12.25 6.85
CA PHE A 297 3.03 -13.18 7.31
C PHE A 297 4.45 -12.71 7.00
N MET A 298 4.69 -12.17 5.79
CA MET A 298 6.03 -11.81 5.33
C MET A 298 6.49 -10.40 5.73
N TYR A 299 5.57 -9.47 5.93
CA TYR A 299 5.90 -8.04 6.12
C TYR A 299 5.09 -7.37 7.22
N GLY A 300 4.03 -7.99 7.70
CA GLY A 300 3.18 -7.54 8.79
C GLY A 300 3.63 -8.06 10.15
N PRO A 301 2.89 -7.74 11.22
CA PRO A 301 3.25 -8.09 12.59
C PRO A 301 2.74 -9.49 13.02
N SER A 302 2.85 -10.50 12.16
CA SER A 302 2.35 -11.85 12.39
C SER A 302 3.01 -12.52 13.59
N LEU A 303 2.22 -13.03 14.55
CA LEU A 303 2.73 -13.81 15.69
C LEU A 303 3.25 -15.19 15.28
N LEU A 304 2.87 -15.73 14.11
CA LEU A 304 3.45 -16.97 13.57
C LEU A 304 4.96 -16.90 13.40
N ASN A 305 5.48 -15.70 13.19
CA ASN A 305 6.91 -15.46 12.99
C ASN A 305 7.49 -14.43 13.98
N GLY A 306 6.88 -14.29 15.16
CA GLY A 306 7.36 -13.47 16.27
C GLY A 306 6.96 -11.99 16.23
N GLY A 307 6.21 -11.51 15.23
CA GLY A 307 5.65 -10.15 15.21
C GLY A 307 6.62 -9.02 14.90
N HIS A 308 7.89 -9.30 14.60
CA HIS A 308 8.95 -8.27 14.51
C HIS A 308 9.24 -7.76 13.08
N GLN A 309 8.59 -8.30 12.04
CA GLN A 309 8.82 -7.88 10.64
C GLN A 309 8.72 -6.36 10.41
N PRO A 310 7.80 -5.62 11.03
CA PRO A 310 7.75 -4.16 10.88
C PRO A 310 9.04 -3.44 11.25
N TYR A 311 9.81 -3.98 12.20
CA TYR A 311 11.10 -3.38 12.62
C TYR A 311 12.21 -3.47 11.56
N THR A 312 11.99 -4.16 10.43
CA THR A 312 12.85 -4.03 9.25
C THR A 312 12.93 -2.57 8.80
N GLN A 313 11.93 -1.73 9.11
CA GLN A 313 11.88 -0.31 8.75
C GLN A 313 12.33 0.65 9.87
N ARG A 314 12.95 0.15 10.95
CA ARG A 314 13.47 0.99 12.06
C ARG A 314 14.44 2.08 11.61
N HIS A 315 15.34 1.76 10.66
CA HIS A 315 16.29 2.73 10.13
C HIS A 315 15.61 3.84 9.33
N LEU A 316 14.60 3.50 8.53
CA LEU A 316 13.83 4.48 7.79
C LEU A 316 13.04 5.39 8.74
N LEU A 317 12.36 4.84 9.74
CA LEU A 317 11.60 5.63 10.70
C LEU A 317 12.52 6.59 11.47
N ARG A 318 13.67 6.12 11.95
CA ARG A 318 14.66 6.97 12.61
C ARG A 318 15.17 8.09 11.69
N GLN A 319 15.41 7.79 10.42
CA GLN A 319 15.82 8.80 9.42
C GLN A 319 14.72 9.82 9.15
N LEU A 320 13.45 9.39 9.06
CA LEU A 320 12.29 10.29 8.88
C LEU A 320 12.19 11.27 10.04
N ILE A 321 12.38 10.80 11.28
CA ILE A 321 12.39 11.66 12.49
C ILE A 321 13.54 12.65 12.44
N ASN A 322 14.77 12.21 12.16
CA ASN A 322 15.96 13.07 12.12
C ASN A 322 15.88 14.13 11.01
N ASP A 323 15.39 13.73 9.84
CA ASP A 323 15.17 14.65 8.72
C ASP A 323 14.10 15.70 9.06
N ALA A 324 13.03 15.30 9.74
CA ALA A 324 12.00 16.24 10.19
C ALA A 324 12.57 17.21 11.24
N ASP A 325 13.24 16.72 12.29
CA ASP A 325 13.86 17.58 13.30
C ASP A 325 14.78 18.65 12.67
N SER A 326 15.53 18.27 11.63
CA SER A 326 16.40 19.19 10.88
C SER A 326 15.58 20.21 10.07
N CYS A 327 14.54 19.76 9.38
CA CYS A 327 13.69 20.61 8.54
C CYS A 327 12.85 21.60 9.34
N LEU A 328 12.41 21.21 10.56
CA LEU A 328 11.62 22.09 11.43
C LEU A 328 12.37 23.35 11.84
N GLN A 329 13.71 23.34 11.82
CA GLN A 329 14.56 24.50 12.14
C GLN A 329 14.66 25.50 10.97
N LEU A 330 14.26 25.10 9.76
CA LEU A 330 14.39 25.94 8.57
C LEU A 330 13.17 26.85 8.38
N PRO A 331 13.37 28.10 7.87
CA PRO A 331 12.25 28.99 7.59
C PRO A 331 11.31 28.44 6.49
N HIS A 332 11.86 27.82 5.43
CA HIS A 332 11.13 27.29 4.29
C HIS A 332 11.69 25.93 3.85
N PRO A 333 11.45 24.86 4.63
CA PRO A 333 12.03 23.54 4.33
C PRO A 333 11.47 22.89 3.07
N GLY A 334 10.23 23.23 2.66
CA GLY A 334 9.58 22.67 1.47
C GLY A 334 9.18 21.20 1.66
N VAL A 335 9.64 20.30 0.77
CA VAL A 335 9.24 18.89 0.81
C VAL A 335 10.43 17.93 0.65
N GLN A 336 10.39 16.84 1.41
CA GLN A 336 11.26 15.69 1.22
C GLN A 336 10.47 14.51 0.65
N LEU A 337 10.79 14.12 -0.57
CA LEU A 337 10.17 13.01 -1.29
C LEU A 337 11.07 11.79 -1.27
N ARG A 338 10.50 10.61 -1.02
CA ARG A 338 11.21 9.32 -1.07
C ARG A 338 10.40 8.33 -1.87
N PHE A 339 11.04 7.68 -2.87
CA PHE A 339 10.41 6.73 -3.78
C PHE A 339 11.02 5.34 -3.65
N GLY A 340 10.20 4.35 -3.32
CA GLY A 340 10.64 2.99 -3.07
C GLY A 340 9.58 1.94 -3.40
N HIS A 341 9.29 1.05 -2.44
CA HIS A 341 8.60 -0.22 -2.70
C HIS A 341 7.49 -0.49 -1.68
N GLU A 342 6.53 -1.35 -2.07
CA GLU A 342 5.51 -1.93 -1.19
C GLU A 342 6.10 -2.65 0.01
N THR A 343 7.23 -3.33 -0.18
CA THR A 343 7.98 -4.04 0.88
C THR A 343 8.58 -3.12 1.95
N ILE A 344 8.45 -1.82 1.78
CA ILE A 344 8.83 -0.78 2.73
C ILE A 344 7.59 -0.06 3.28
N VAL A 345 6.64 0.31 2.39
CA VAL A 345 5.41 1.02 2.79
C VAL A 345 4.61 0.19 3.79
N LEU A 346 4.38 -1.11 3.51
CA LEU A 346 3.58 -1.96 4.40
C LEU A 346 4.21 -2.12 5.79
N PRO A 347 5.46 -2.61 5.94
CA PRO A 347 6.05 -2.75 7.27
C PRO A 347 6.25 -1.41 7.98
N LEU A 348 6.45 -0.30 7.27
CA LEU A 348 6.48 1.04 7.89
C LEU A 348 5.10 1.43 8.44
N THR A 349 4.02 1.18 7.69
CA THR A 349 2.64 1.37 8.16
C THR A 349 2.35 0.56 9.42
N CYS A 350 2.76 -0.71 9.45
CA CYS A 350 2.62 -1.57 10.62
C CYS A 350 3.49 -1.10 11.80
N LEU A 351 4.74 -0.69 11.56
CA LEU A 351 5.63 -0.17 12.60
C LEU A 351 5.06 1.09 13.26
N LEU A 352 4.47 1.96 12.46
CA LEU A 352 3.78 3.17 12.90
C LEU A 352 2.40 2.87 13.53
N GLY A 353 1.82 1.71 13.32
CA GLY A 353 0.45 1.40 13.77
C GLY A 353 -0.62 2.26 13.10
N ILE A 354 -0.35 2.75 11.88
CA ILE A 354 -1.30 3.58 11.13
C ILE A 354 -2.62 2.80 10.96
N ASN A 355 -3.75 3.41 11.35
CA ASN A 355 -5.10 2.84 11.22
C ASN A 355 -5.26 1.44 11.84
N GLY A 356 -4.45 1.08 12.85
CA GLY A 356 -4.49 -0.24 13.50
C GLY A 356 -3.81 -1.37 12.73
N PHE A 357 -3.00 -1.06 11.69
CA PHE A 357 -2.25 -2.09 10.94
C PHE A 357 -1.13 -2.77 11.74
N ASP A 358 -0.91 -2.40 13.00
CA ASP A 358 -0.06 -3.10 13.98
C ASP A 358 -0.78 -4.25 14.70
N TYR A 359 -2.03 -4.60 14.31
CA TYR A 359 -2.77 -5.74 14.83
C TYR A 359 -1.98 -7.04 14.71
N GLN A 360 -1.87 -7.78 15.83
CA GLN A 360 -1.09 -9.00 15.93
C GLN A 360 -2.00 -10.22 16.20
N THR A 361 -1.87 -11.24 15.36
CA THR A 361 -2.49 -12.55 15.55
C THR A 361 -1.60 -13.67 14.99
N ALA A 362 -1.78 -14.89 15.52
CA ALA A 362 -1.28 -16.11 14.90
C ALA A 362 -2.32 -16.78 14.00
N ASP A 363 -3.59 -16.37 14.08
CA ASP A 363 -4.68 -16.90 13.28
C ASP A 363 -4.89 -16.06 12.02
N LEU A 364 -4.53 -16.62 10.86
CA LEU A 364 -4.66 -15.94 9.55
C LEU A 364 -6.13 -15.82 9.10
N GLU A 365 -7.07 -16.58 9.69
CA GLU A 365 -8.50 -16.49 9.37
C GLU A 365 -9.12 -15.19 9.92
N GLU A 366 -8.56 -14.60 10.98
CA GLU A 366 -9.09 -13.37 11.59
C GLU A 366 -8.79 -12.10 10.79
N LEU A 367 -7.82 -12.11 9.86
CA LEU A 367 -7.33 -10.92 9.19
C LEU A 367 -8.43 -10.14 8.46
N GLU A 368 -9.30 -10.86 7.74
CA GLU A 368 -10.38 -10.22 6.98
C GLU A 368 -11.39 -9.53 7.90
N SER A 369 -11.83 -10.22 8.95
CA SER A 369 -12.84 -9.71 9.89
C SER A 369 -12.32 -8.54 10.74
N HIS A 370 -11.00 -8.47 10.99
CA HIS A 370 -10.36 -7.33 11.65
C HIS A 370 -10.08 -6.15 10.71
N GLY A 371 -10.41 -6.27 9.42
CA GLY A 371 -10.15 -5.21 8.45
C GLY A 371 -8.66 -5.05 8.12
N TRP A 372 -7.81 -6.03 8.44
CA TRP A 372 -6.41 -6.02 8.04
C TRP A 372 -6.28 -6.42 6.56
N TRP A 373 -6.42 -5.43 5.67
CA TRP A 373 -6.43 -5.62 4.23
C TRP A 373 -5.24 -4.91 3.61
N ALA A 374 -4.21 -5.67 3.32
CA ALA A 374 -2.95 -5.15 2.79
C ALA A 374 -3.12 -4.31 1.51
N CYS A 375 -4.08 -4.65 0.65
CA CYS A 375 -4.37 -3.91 -0.59
C CYS A 375 -4.79 -2.44 -0.34
N LEU A 376 -5.31 -2.10 0.85
CA LEU A 376 -5.62 -0.71 1.22
C LEU A 376 -4.38 0.09 1.61
N VAL A 377 -3.31 -0.59 2.04
CA VAL A 377 -2.06 0.06 2.46
C VAL A 377 -1.18 0.39 1.27
N PHE A 378 -1.00 -0.58 0.36
CA PHE A 378 0.02 -0.49 -0.67
C PHE A 378 -0.49 -0.69 -2.12
N PRO A 379 -1.59 -0.08 -2.58
CA PRO A 379 -1.85 -0.08 -4.01
C PRO A 379 -0.61 0.42 -4.79
N MET A 380 -0.57 0.27 -6.10
CA MET A 380 0.48 0.90 -6.89
C MET A 380 0.53 2.40 -6.59
N ALA A 381 1.72 3.00 -6.55
CA ALA A 381 1.94 4.41 -6.17
C ALA A 381 1.52 4.80 -4.74
N SER A 382 1.24 3.82 -3.86
CA SER A 382 0.90 4.10 -2.46
C SER A 382 1.92 5.00 -1.77
N ASN A 383 1.45 5.77 -0.79
CA ASN A 383 2.34 6.70 -0.11
C ASN A 383 1.89 7.01 1.33
N ILE A 384 2.86 7.37 2.15
CA ILE A 384 2.68 7.93 3.49
C ILE A 384 3.21 9.35 3.45
N GLN A 385 2.42 10.32 3.91
CA GLN A 385 2.81 11.73 4.00
C GLN A 385 2.63 12.21 5.43
N PHE A 386 3.67 12.83 5.98
CA PHE A 386 3.61 13.61 7.22
C PHE A 386 3.57 15.08 6.82
N VAL A 387 2.46 15.74 7.08
CA VAL A 387 2.27 17.16 6.75
C VAL A 387 2.35 17.97 8.04
N PHE A 388 3.33 18.86 8.13
CA PHE A 388 3.66 19.62 9.34
C PHE A 388 3.10 21.03 9.27
N TYR A 389 2.61 21.51 10.41
CA TYR A 389 1.94 22.79 10.56
C TYR A 389 2.56 23.58 11.71
N ARG A 390 2.69 24.90 11.52
CA ARG A 390 3.13 25.86 12.55
C ARG A 390 2.44 27.21 12.32
N THR A 391 2.44 28.08 13.34
CA THR A 391 1.96 29.47 13.21
C THR A 391 3.02 30.35 12.53
N ASP A 392 4.28 30.22 12.95
CA ASP A 392 5.44 30.93 12.42
C ASP A 392 6.74 30.15 12.72
N GLN A 393 7.90 30.71 12.43
CA GLN A 393 9.19 30.05 12.63
C GLN A 393 9.56 29.88 14.12
N LEU A 394 8.99 30.65 15.02
CA LEU A 394 9.25 30.59 16.46
C LEU A 394 8.29 29.64 17.19
N ASP A 395 7.34 29.07 16.47
CA ASP A 395 6.35 28.14 17.02
C ASP A 395 7.03 26.88 17.55
N ARG A 396 6.96 26.68 18.86
CA ARG A 396 7.53 25.51 19.54
C ARG A 396 6.59 24.32 19.60
N ASP A 397 5.32 24.56 19.31
CA ASP A 397 4.29 23.53 19.29
C ASP A 397 3.96 23.12 17.84
N VAL A 398 4.96 22.58 17.14
CA VAL A 398 4.74 22.05 15.79
C VAL A 398 3.84 20.83 15.86
N ILE A 399 2.76 20.88 15.07
CA ILE A 399 1.83 19.77 14.92
C ILE A 399 1.94 19.18 13.51
N PHE A 400 1.46 17.97 13.32
CA PHE A 400 1.39 17.33 12.02
C PHE A 400 0.17 16.43 11.91
N LYS A 401 -0.18 16.06 10.69
CA LYS A 401 -1.07 14.94 10.42
C LYS A 401 -0.35 13.91 9.54
N VAL A 402 -0.78 12.66 9.63
CA VAL A 402 -0.32 11.60 8.74
C VAL A 402 -1.41 11.29 7.72
N LEU A 403 -1.00 11.12 6.46
CA LEU A 403 -1.85 10.65 5.39
C LEU A 403 -1.35 9.30 4.92
N LEU A 404 -2.26 8.35 4.74
CA LEU A 404 -2.03 7.09 4.04
C LEU A 404 -2.79 7.14 2.72
N ASN A 405 -2.08 7.04 1.61
CA ASN A 405 -2.68 7.16 0.27
C ASN A 405 -3.51 8.44 0.08
N GLU A 406 -3.00 9.57 0.61
CA GLU A 406 -3.59 10.91 0.56
C GLU A 406 -4.88 11.08 1.40
N GLU A 407 -5.28 10.09 2.20
CA GLU A 407 -6.37 10.17 3.17
C GLU A 407 -5.85 10.31 4.60
N GLU A 408 -6.54 11.10 5.43
CA GLU A 408 -6.18 11.29 6.84
C GLU A 408 -6.21 9.96 7.59
N ALA A 409 -5.13 9.67 8.30
CA ALA A 409 -4.93 8.42 9.00
C ALA A 409 -4.68 8.65 10.50
N THR A 410 -4.93 7.61 11.30
CA THR A 410 -4.72 7.64 12.75
C THR A 410 -3.42 6.96 13.15
N LEU A 411 -2.85 7.41 14.29
CA LEU A 411 -1.70 6.81 14.94
C LEU A 411 -2.08 6.29 16.34
N PRO A 412 -1.41 5.26 16.88
CA PRO A 412 -1.70 4.70 18.20
C PRO A 412 -1.11 5.53 19.35
N ILE A 413 -1.06 6.85 19.19
CA ILE A 413 -0.63 7.80 20.21
C ILE A 413 -1.78 8.74 20.55
N PRO A 414 -1.96 9.11 21.84
CA PRO A 414 -3.02 10.02 22.23
C PRO A 414 -2.79 11.42 21.63
N THR A 415 -3.87 12.09 21.32
CA THR A 415 -3.86 13.50 20.89
C THR A 415 -5.16 14.18 21.31
N ASP A 416 -5.08 15.47 21.65
CA ASP A 416 -6.21 16.34 21.98
C ASP A 416 -6.71 17.15 20.76
N ILE A 417 -6.05 17.01 19.62
CA ILE A 417 -6.29 17.77 18.38
C ILE A 417 -6.49 16.88 17.14
N ALA A 418 -7.07 15.68 17.31
CA ALA A 418 -7.29 14.75 16.19
C ALA A 418 -7.93 15.43 14.95
N PRO A 419 -7.48 15.11 13.71
CA PRO A 419 -6.50 14.12 13.31
C PRO A 419 -5.05 14.61 13.33
N TYR A 420 -4.77 15.69 14.04
CA TYR A 420 -3.43 16.24 14.23
C TYR A 420 -2.76 15.63 15.47
N TYR A 421 -1.44 15.65 15.47
CA TYR A 421 -0.59 15.14 16.55
C TYR A 421 0.51 16.15 16.84
N HIS A 422 0.93 16.28 18.12
CA HIS A 422 2.10 17.05 18.49
C HIS A 422 3.37 16.31 18.07
N TRP A 423 4.27 17.00 17.36
CA TRP A 423 5.50 16.39 16.88
C TRP A 423 6.39 15.86 18.01
N ARG A 424 6.45 16.58 19.12
CA ARG A 424 7.21 16.15 20.29
C ARG A 424 6.76 14.78 20.80
N ASP A 425 5.45 14.56 20.92
CA ASP A 425 4.89 13.33 21.48
C ASP A 425 5.10 12.14 20.53
N PHE A 426 4.95 12.37 19.22
CA PHE A 426 5.30 11.39 18.18
C PHE A 426 6.79 10.98 18.26
N ARG A 427 7.66 11.98 18.28
CA ARG A 427 9.11 11.77 18.32
C ARG A 427 9.54 10.96 19.55
N GLU A 428 9.06 11.35 20.73
CA GLU A 428 9.36 10.65 21.98
C GLU A 428 8.86 9.21 21.97
N TYR A 429 7.61 8.99 21.54
CA TYR A 429 7.00 7.66 21.49
C TYR A 429 7.76 6.71 20.57
N TYR A 430 8.02 7.14 19.33
CA TYR A 430 8.66 6.24 18.36
C TYR A 430 10.15 6.05 18.59
N LEU A 431 10.90 7.05 19.06
CA LEU A 431 12.30 6.84 19.44
C LEU A 431 12.40 5.83 20.59
N ARG A 432 11.57 5.97 21.63
CA ARG A 432 11.51 5.00 22.74
C ARG A 432 11.15 3.58 22.25
N LYS A 433 10.18 3.46 21.35
CA LYS A 433 9.79 2.17 20.73
C LYS A 433 10.95 1.52 19.98
N LEU A 434 11.73 2.32 19.24
CA LEU A 434 12.88 1.84 18.48
C LEU A 434 14.05 1.47 19.39
N ASP A 435 14.37 2.30 20.38
CA ASP A 435 15.45 2.07 21.32
C ASP A 435 15.20 0.80 22.14
N LYS A 436 13.97 0.62 22.66
CA LYS A 436 13.57 -0.60 23.36
C LYS A 436 13.77 -1.86 22.50
N TYR A 437 13.38 -1.83 21.23
CA TYR A 437 13.57 -2.96 20.33
C TYR A 437 15.06 -3.28 20.09
N GLU A 438 15.91 -2.25 19.99
CA GLU A 438 17.35 -2.43 19.81
C GLU A 438 18.04 -2.96 21.06
N GLU A 439 17.56 -2.62 22.26
CA GLU A 439 18.07 -3.12 23.56
C GLU A 439 17.68 -4.62 23.80
N GLU A 440 16.50 -5.03 23.33
CA GLU A 440 15.98 -6.41 23.52
C GLU A 440 16.54 -7.42 22.50
N ARG A 441 17.29 -6.98 21.50
CA ARG A 441 17.86 -7.80 20.42
C ARG A 441 19.33 -8.18 20.68
#